data_684ee28cdd594e03b9cb87db01ff1e59
#
_entry.id   684ee28cdd594e03b9cb87db01ff1e59
#
_cell.length_a   1.000
_cell.length_b   1.000
_cell.length_c   1.000
_cell.angle_alpha   90.00
_cell.angle_beta   90.00
_cell.angle_gamma   90.00
#
_symmetry.space_group_name_H-M   'P 1'
#
loop_
_entity.id
_entity.type
_entity.pdbx_description
1 polymer ?
#
loop_
_entity_poly.entity_id
_entity_poly.type
_entity_poly.pdbx_seq_one_letter_code
_entity_poly.pdbx_strand_id
1 'polypeptide(L)' 'MIYERHEFLSAWLIQLGVDPDIASADACKIEHVISKESFKAIKDHVLSGANH' A
#
# COMPACT_ATOMS: atom_id res chain seq x y z
N MET A 1 4.52 -0.95 -13.68
CA MET A 1 3.18 -1.27 -13.77
C MET A 1 2.81 -2.61 -13.16
N ILE A 2 3.62 -3.59 -13.37
CA ILE A 2 3.30 -4.88 -12.82
C ILE A 2 3.29 -4.88 -11.30
N TYR A 3 4.18 -4.12 -10.72
CA TYR A 3 4.33 -4.10 -9.27
C TYR A 3 3.73 -2.88 -8.63
N GLU A 4 2.74 -2.30 -9.28
CA GLU A 4 2.11 -1.10 -8.75
C GLU A 4 1.57 -1.33 -7.34
N ARG A 5 0.91 -2.45 -7.11
CA ARG A 5 0.35 -2.73 -5.79
C ARG A 5 1.44 -2.82 -4.73
N HIS A 6 2.48 -3.54 -5.05
CA HIS A 6 3.56 -3.74 -4.10
C HIS A 6 4.23 -2.41 -3.76
N GLU A 7 4.56 -1.63 -4.78
CA GLU A 7 5.23 -0.37 -4.56
C GLU A 7 4.35 0.61 -3.82
N PHE A 8 3.09 0.66 -4.20
CA PHE A 8 2.17 1.58 -3.55
C PHE A 8 1.98 1.21 -2.08
N LEU A 9 1.75 -0.06 -1.79
CA LEU A 9 1.51 -0.49 -0.43
C LEU A 9 2.73 -0.33 0.46
N SER A 10 3.91 -0.67 -0.07
CA SER A 10 5.11 -0.52 0.75
C SER A 10 5.41 0.95 1.00
N ALA A 11 5.24 1.82 0.01
CA ALA A 11 5.46 3.25 0.21
C ALA A 11 4.48 3.82 1.24
N TRP A 12 3.23 3.37 1.16
CA TRP A 12 2.22 3.82 2.10
C TRP A 12 2.58 3.43 3.53
N LEU A 13 3.00 2.18 3.71
CA LEU A 13 3.39 1.72 5.04
C LEU A 13 4.60 2.47 5.56
N ILE A 14 5.56 2.77 4.69
CA ILE A 14 6.72 3.53 5.09
C ILE A 14 6.31 4.92 5.55
N GLN A 15 5.36 5.54 4.87
CA GLN A 15 4.86 6.85 5.28
C GLN A 15 4.20 6.79 6.65
N LEU A 16 3.62 5.66 6.99
CA LEU A 16 3.00 5.49 8.29
C LEU A 16 4.02 5.23 9.39
N GLY A 17 5.28 5.07 9.03
CA GLY A 17 6.33 4.87 10.01
C GLY A 17 6.83 3.44 10.10
N VAL A 18 6.41 2.59 9.18
CA VAL A 18 6.85 1.19 9.19
C VAL A 18 8.23 1.10 8.57
N ASP A 19 9.09 0.30 9.19
CA ASP A 19 10.43 0.06 8.68
C ASP A 19 10.38 -0.43 7.23
N PRO A 20 11.25 0.08 6.34
CA PRO A 20 11.18 -0.29 4.92
C PRO A 20 11.23 -1.79 4.66
N ASP A 21 12.06 -2.52 5.39
CA ASP A 21 12.15 -3.97 5.18
C ASP A 21 10.85 -4.65 5.57
N ILE A 22 10.26 -4.22 6.68
CA ILE A 22 8.99 -4.76 7.14
C ILE A 22 7.87 -4.34 6.20
N ALA A 23 7.89 -3.09 5.76
CA ALA A 23 6.88 -2.59 4.84
C ALA A 23 6.87 -3.39 3.55
N SER A 24 8.05 -3.70 3.03
CA SER A 24 8.15 -4.47 1.80
C SER A 24 7.60 -5.88 1.99
N ALA A 25 7.95 -6.53 3.09
CA ALA A 25 7.46 -7.88 3.36
C ALA A 25 5.96 -7.90 3.53
N ASP A 26 5.42 -6.94 4.27
CA ASP A 26 3.99 -6.88 4.50
C ASP A 26 3.24 -6.53 3.23
N ALA A 27 3.78 -5.62 2.42
CA ALA A 27 3.13 -5.25 1.16
C ALA A 27 3.03 -6.47 0.25
N CYS A 28 4.04 -7.31 0.25
CA CYS A 28 4.01 -8.53 -0.55
C CYS A 28 2.85 -9.44 -0.13
N LYS A 29 2.64 -9.55 1.16
CA LYS A 29 1.54 -10.37 1.67
C LYS A 29 0.20 -9.74 1.39
N ILE A 30 0.08 -8.43 1.63
CA ILE A 30 -1.18 -7.73 1.42
C ILE A 30 -1.63 -7.83 -0.03
N GLU A 31 -0.69 -7.67 -0.96
CA GLU A 31 -1.06 -7.67 -2.37
C GLU A 31 -1.67 -8.98 -2.82
N HIS A 32 -1.39 -10.07 -2.09
CA HIS A 32 -1.94 -11.37 -2.45
C HIS A 32 -3.29 -11.64 -1.82
N VAL A 33 -3.65 -10.93 -0.75
CA VAL A 33 -4.90 -11.21 -0.04
C VAL A 33 -5.93 -10.10 -0.18
N ILE A 34 -5.51 -8.92 -0.57
CA ILE A 34 -6.43 -7.78 -0.64
C ILE A 34 -7.23 -7.83 -1.95
N SER A 35 -8.50 -7.52 -1.87
CA SER A 35 -9.35 -7.49 -3.06
C SER A 35 -9.06 -6.22 -3.87
N LYS A 36 -9.51 -6.25 -5.13
CA LYS A 36 -9.36 -5.07 -5.99
C LYS A 36 -10.12 -3.89 -5.41
N GLU A 37 -11.29 -4.15 -4.89
CA GLU A 37 -12.12 -3.10 -4.33
C GLU A 37 -11.45 -2.44 -3.13
N SER A 38 -10.89 -3.24 -2.25
CA SER A 38 -10.23 -2.70 -1.07
C SER A 38 -8.97 -1.95 -1.46
N PHE A 39 -8.20 -2.50 -2.40
CA PHE A 39 -6.99 -1.82 -2.86
C PHE A 39 -7.34 -0.46 -3.47
N LYS A 40 -8.38 -0.43 -4.31
CA LYS A 40 -8.78 0.81 -4.95
C LYS A 40 -9.23 1.83 -3.91
N ALA A 41 -9.97 1.38 -2.92
CA ALA A 41 -10.45 2.29 -1.87
C ALA A 41 -9.27 2.90 -1.10
N ILE A 42 -8.28 2.09 -0.77
CA ILE A 42 -7.10 2.59 -0.08
C ILE A 42 -6.34 3.56 -0.97
N LYS A 43 -6.17 3.21 -2.23
CA LYS A 43 -5.44 4.05 -3.16
C LYS A 43 -6.13 5.40 -3.33
N ASP A 44 -7.44 5.40 -3.48
CA ASP A 44 -8.19 6.64 -3.63
C ASP A 44 -8.06 7.50 -2.38
N HIS A 45 -8.12 6.88 -1.22
CA HIS A 45 -7.99 7.59 0.04
C HIS A 45 -6.62 8.28 0.14
N VAL A 46 -5.58 7.56 -0.17
CA VAL A 46 -4.22 8.08 -0.07
C VAL A 46 -3.99 9.18 -1.10
N LEU A 47 -4.41 8.93 -2.34
CA LEU A 47 -4.15 9.88 -3.42
C LEU A 47 -5.02 11.13 -3.33
N SER A 48 -6.13 11.05 -2.63
CA SER A 48 -6.99 12.22 -2.47
C SER A 48 -6.48 13.17 -1.40
N GLY A 49 -5.38 12.82 -0.75
CA GLY A 49 -4.83 13.68 0.27
C GLY A 49 -5.59 13.63 1.58
N ALA A 50 -6.29 12.55 1.82
CA ALA A 50 -7.09 12.42 3.03
C ALA A 50 -6.24 12.20 4.26
N ASN A 51 -4.95 12.30 4.11
CA ASN A 51 -4.03 12.09 5.21
C ASN A 51 -4.04 13.24 6.22
N HIS A 52 -4.73 14.28 5.92
CA HIS A 52 -4.78 15.42 6.84
C HIS A 52 -5.85 15.31 7.89
#